data_bbb7424f248a0cc233c6d4af6666849c
#
_entry.id   bbb7424f248a0cc233c6d4af6666849c
#
_cell.length_a   1.000
_cell.length_b   1.000
_cell.length_c   1.000
_cell.angle_alpha   90.00
_cell.angle_beta   90.00
_cell.angle_gamma   90.00
#
_symmetry.space_group_name_H-M   'P 1'
#
loop_
_entity.id
_entity.type
_entity.pdbx_description
1 polymer ?
#
loop_
_entity_poly.entity_id
_entity_poly.type
_entity_poly.pdbx_seq_one_letter_code
_entity_poly.pdbx_strand_id
1 'polypeptide(L)'
;MLFRSSRTLVSAVDWNLLILFIGLFVVTGTFLAEMQGDAGPGGIAQRLAAAGWLPDRLSILMPIALLFSNTIGNVPAVIMLLAIWPNAPEGALYGLALLSTLAGNLFLVGSIANLIVAERAAASGVRFGFADHLRAGVPMTLASVVAAALWLRLGSWMEW
;
A
#
# COMPACT_ATOMS: atom_id res chain seq x y z
N MET A 1 21.96 21.70 -27.22
CA MET A 1 20.76 21.66 -26.34
C MET A 1 19.63 21.05 -27.15
N LEU A 2 19.35 19.77 -26.99
CA LEU A 2 18.33 19.07 -27.79
C LEU A 2 16.96 19.33 -27.15
N PHE A 3 16.18 20.23 -27.71
CA PHE A 3 14.76 20.36 -27.38
C PHE A 3 14.05 19.09 -27.87
N ARG A 4 13.84 18.13 -27.00
CA ARG A 4 12.91 17.02 -27.27
C ARG A 4 11.54 17.63 -27.55
N SER A 5 10.99 17.35 -28.72
CA SER A 5 9.64 17.80 -29.09
C SER A 5 8.65 17.40 -27.99
N SER A 6 7.73 18.29 -27.63
CA SER A 6 6.66 18.02 -26.65
C SER A 6 5.89 16.74 -27.00
N ARG A 7 5.74 16.41 -28.27
CA ARG A 7 5.14 15.14 -28.75
C ARG A 7 5.92 13.93 -28.29
N THR A 8 7.26 13.97 -28.30
CA THR A 8 8.11 12.88 -27.84
C THR A 8 8.03 12.69 -26.32
N LEU A 9 7.85 13.78 -25.57
CA LEU A 9 7.64 13.71 -24.13
C LEU A 9 6.26 13.14 -23.78
N VAL A 10 5.22 13.59 -24.46
CA VAL A 10 3.83 13.11 -24.24
C VAL A 10 3.68 11.64 -24.66
N SER A 11 4.36 11.20 -25.72
CA SER A 11 4.33 9.77 -26.14
C SER A 11 5.11 8.84 -25.21
N ALA A 12 5.98 9.37 -24.36
CA ALA A 12 6.71 8.59 -23.35
C ALA A 12 5.91 8.41 -22.05
N VAL A 13 4.77 9.11 -21.90
CA VAL A 13 3.89 8.99 -20.75
C VAL A 13 3.04 7.74 -20.87
N ASP A 14 3.04 6.93 -19.82
CA ASP A 14 2.16 5.78 -19.73
C ASP A 14 0.75 6.23 -19.31
N TRP A 15 -0.09 6.49 -20.30
CA TRP A 15 -1.46 6.96 -20.12
C TRP A 15 -2.35 5.92 -19.42
N ASN A 16 -2.11 4.63 -19.65
CA ASN A 16 -2.86 3.56 -18.99
C ASN A 16 -2.62 3.58 -17.48
N LEU A 17 -1.37 3.79 -17.09
CA LEU A 17 -0.98 3.91 -15.69
C LEU A 17 -1.63 5.15 -15.03
N LEU A 18 -1.66 6.29 -15.72
CA LEU A 18 -2.32 7.49 -15.20
C LEU A 18 -3.82 7.29 -15.03
N ILE A 19 -4.50 6.67 -15.99
CA ILE A 19 -5.93 6.35 -15.91
C ILE A 19 -6.19 5.39 -14.75
N LEU A 20 -5.33 4.39 -14.55
CA LEU A 20 -5.42 3.46 -13.43
C LEU A 20 -5.34 4.22 -12.09
N PHE A 21 -4.38 5.14 -11.93
CA PHE A 21 -4.25 5.96 -10.73
C PHE A 21 -5.48 6.84 -10.49
N ILE A 22 -5.96 7.52 -11.53
CA ILE A 22 -7.17 8.36 -11.45
C ILE A 22 -8.35 7.50 -10.99
N GLY A 23 -8.57 6.35 -11.61
CA GLY A 23 -9.63 5.42 -11.22
C GLY A 23 -9.51 4.97 -9.77
N LEU A 24 -8.30 4.61 -9.35
CA LEU A 24 -8.02 4.20 -7.97
C LEU A 24 -8.36 5.29 -6.96
N PHE A 25 -7.92 6.54 -7.20
CA PHE A 25 -8.20 7.66 -6.30
C PHE A 25 -9.69 8.04 -6.30
N VAL A 26 -10.37 7.97 -7.45
CA VAL A 26 -11.82 8.22 -7.52
C VAL A 26 -12.57 7.17 -6.70
N VAL A 27 -12.28 5.89 -6.89
CA VAL A 27 -12.94 4.81 -6.13
C VAL A 27 -12.67 4.94 -4.64
N THR A 28 -11.41 5.16 -4.24
CA THR A 28 -11.05 5.33 -2.83
C THR A 28 -11.71 6.57 -2.23
N GLY A 29 -11.71 7.70 -2.95
CA GLY A 29 -12.36 8.94 -2.50
C GLY A 29 -13.87 8.80 -2.36
N THR A 30 -14.55 8.14 -3.32
CA THR A 30 -15.99 7.88 -3.25
C THR A 30 -16.32 6.98 -2.06
N PHE A 31 -15.55 5.91 -1.87
CA PHE A 31 -15.73 5.01 -0.74
C PHE A 31 -15.60 5.76 0.61
N LEU A 32 -14.61 6.63 0.75
CA LEU A 32 -14.44 7.44 1.96
C LEU A 32 -15.56 8.45 2.15
N ALA A 33 -16.09 9.03 1.08
CA ALA A 33 -17.21 9.96 1.14
C ALA A 33 -18.51 9.28 1.60
N GLU A 34 -18.78 8.06 1.13
CA GLU A 34 -19.93 7.26 1.56
C GLU A 34 -19.83 6.84 3.04
N MET A 35 -18.61 6.73 3.58
CA MET A 35 -18.40 6.38 4.98
C MET A 35 -18.61 7.55 5.97
N GLN A 36 -19.12 8.71 5.55
CA GLN A 36 -19.25 9.92 6.39
C GLN A 36 -20.51 9.95 7.30
N GLY A 37 -21.30 8.87 7.39
CA GLY A 37 -22.43 8.76 8.33
C GLY A 37 -22.02 8.34 9.74
N ASP A 38 -22.98 7.87 10.56
CA ASP A 38 -22.72 7.29 11.90
C ASP A 38 -21.76 6.10 11.88
N ALA A 39 -21.59 5.47 10.72
CA ALA A 39 -20.57 4.48 10.42
C ALA A 39 -19.28 5.11 9.84
N GLY A 40 -19.17 6.42 9.85
CA GLY A 40 -18.04 7.15 9.28
C GLY A 40 -16.69 6.83 9.93
N PRO A 41 -15.58 7.34 9.35
CA PRO A 41 -14.24 7.03 9.82
C PRO A 41 -14.02 7.23 11.32
N GLY A 42 -14.61 8.28 11.89
CA GLY A 42 -14.55 8.53 13.32
C GLY A 42 -15.29 7.49 14.17
N GLY A 43 -16.45 7.02 13.72
CA GLY A 43 -17.22 5.96 14.39
C GLY A 43 -16.53 4.60 14.30
N ILE A 44 -15.90 4.29 13.16
CA ILE A 44 -15.11 3.06 12.99
C ILE A 44 -13.88 3.10 13.88
N ALA A 45 -13.16 4.22 13.93
CA ALA A 45 -12.00 4.37 14.80
C ALA A 45 -12.35 4.14 16.28
N GLN A 46 -13.48 4.71 16.75
CA GLN A 46 -13.95 4.52 18.12
C GLN A 46 -14.32 3.06 18.42
N ARG A 47 -14.99 2.38 17.48
CA ARG A 47 -15.32 0.95 17.62
C ARG A 47 -14.07 0.07 17.65
N LEU A 48 -13.10 0.35 16.80
CA LEU A 48 -11.82 -0.35 16.78
C LEU A 48 -11.03 -0.10 18.07
N ALA A 49 -11.02 1.15 18.56
CA ALA A 49 -10.40 1.50 19.82
C ALA A 49 -11.05 0.75 21.00
N ALA A 50 -12.38 0.75 21.08
CA ALA A 50 -13.13 0.04 22.10
C ALA A 50 -12.92 -1.48 22.07
N ALA A 51 -12.67 -2.05 20.87
CA ALA A 51 -12.36 -3.44 20.70
C ALA A 51 -10.87 -3.78 20.89
N GLY A 52 -9.99 -2.78 21.10
CA GLY A 52 -8.54 -2.97 21.18
C GLY A 52 -7.88 -3.33 19.84
N TRP A 53 -8.51 -2.96 18.72
CA TRP A 53 -8.06 -3.28 17.34
C TRP A 53 -7.49 -2.07 16.62
N LEU A 54 -7.14 -1.00 17.33
CA LEU A 54 -6.39 0.09 16.71
C LEU A 54 -5.01 -0.42 16.27
N PRO A 55 -4.54 -0.02 15.09
CA PRO A 55 -3.24 -0.47 14.57
C PRO A 55 -2.06 0.31 15.21
N ASP A 56 -2.12 0.54 16.54
CA ASP A 56 -1.11 1.19 17.35
C ASP A 56 0.03 0.25 17.79
N ARG A 57 -0.16 -1.05 17.55
CA ARG A 57 0.81 -2.11 17.85
C ARG A 57 1.21 -2.87 16.60
N LEU A 58 2.44 -3.35 16.56
CA LEU A 58 2.96 -4.15 15.45
C LEU A 58 2.14 -5.40 15.19
N SER A 59 1.69 -6.08 16.26
CA SER A 59 0.85 -7.28 16.17
C SER A 59 -0.48 -7.08 15.44
N ILE A 60 -0.99 -5.85 15.40
CA ILE A 60 -2.23 -5.48 14.71
C ILE A 60 -1.91 -4.84 13.36
N LEU A 61 -0.95 -3.91 13.31
CA LEU A 61 -0.62 -3.18 12.10
C LEU A 61 -0.04 -4.08 11.00
N MET A 62 0.83 -5.05 11.35
CA MET A 62 1.43 -5.95 10.36
C MET A 62 0.39 -6.77 9.58
N PRO A 63 -0.53 -7.52 10.21
CA PRO A 63 -1.54 -8.28 9.46
C PRO A 63 -2.51 -7.37 8.70
N ILE A 64 -2.87 -6.21 9.24
CA ILE A 64 -3.69 -5.23 8.55
C ILE A 64 -2.97 -4.71 7.30
N ALA A 65 -1.71 -4.30 7.42
CA ALA A 65 -0.92 -3.83 6.29
C ALA A 65 -0.76 -4.91 5.22
N LEU A 66 -0.48 -6.16 5.62
CA LEU A 66 -0.40 -7.29 4.68
C LEU A 66 -1.72 -7.53 3.95
N LEU A 67 -2.84 -7.54 4.67
CA LEU A 67 -4.14 -7.79 4.09
C LEU A 67 -4.56 -6.66 3.13
N PHE A 68 -4.59 -5.42 3.61
CA PHE A 68 -5.09 -4.29 2.82
C PHE A 68 -4.18 -3.96 1.64
N SER A 69 -2.85 -3.95 1.81
CA SER A 69 -1.93 -3.66 0.70
C SER A 69 -2.03 -4.67 -0.43
N ASN A 70 -2.38 -5.92 -0.14
CA ASN A 70 -2.49 -6.97 -1.16
C ASN A 70 -3.92 -7.16 -1.71
N THR A 71 -4.93 -6.54 -1.11
CA THR A 71 -6.32 -6.60 -1.59
C THR A 71 -6.70 -5.36 -2.40
N ILE A 72 -6.38 -4.17 -1.89
CA ILE A 72 -6.76 -2.90 -2.50
C ILE A 72 -5.56 -2.08 -3.00
N GLY A 73 -4.34 -2.56 -2.74
CA GLY A 73 -3.09 -1.86 -3.03
C GLY A 73 -2.59 -1.02 -1.87
N ASN A 74 -1.27 -0.82 -1.81
CA ASN A 74 -0.62 -0.14 -0.68
C ASN A 74 -1.07 1.32 -0.50
N VAL A 75 -1.24 2.08 -1.58
CA VAL A 75 -1.62 3.51 -1.49
C VAL A 75 -3.05 3.70 -0.98
N PRO A 76 -4.09 3.03 -1.54
CA PRO A 76 -5.43 3.08 -0.97
C PRO A 76 -5.50 2.57 0.47
N ALA A 77 -4.77 1.53 0.81
CA ALA A 77 -4.70 0.99 2.16
C ALA A 77 -4.24 2.07 3.17
N VAL A 78 -3.18 2.80 2.84
CA VAL A 78 -2.68 3.91 3.68
C VAL A 78 -3.71 5.01 3.80
N ILE A 79 -4.31 5.45 2.68
CA ILE A 79 -5.32 6.52 2.68
C ILE A 79 -6.52 6.13 3.55
N MET A 80 -7.01 4.90 3.41
CA MET A 80 -8.15 4.42 4.21
C MET A 80 -7.82 4.33 5.70
N LEU A 81 -6.66 3.80 6.05
CA LEU A 81 -6.25 3.69 7.45
C LEU A 81 -6.05 5.07 8.10
N LEU A 82 -5.46 6.04 7.39
CA LEU A 82 -5.33 7.41 7.85
C LEU A 82 -6.69 8.11 8.01
N ALA A 83 -7.65 7.84 7.12
CA ALA A 83 -8.99 8.39 7.23
C ALA A 83 -9.75 7.83 8.46
N ILE A 84 -9.56 6.54 8.77
CA ILE A 84 -10.15 5.90 9.95
C ILE A 84 -9.46 6.39 11.24
N TRP A 85 -8.17 6.67 11.17
CA TRP A 85 -7.35 7.03 12.32
C TRP A 85 -6.54 8.32 12.11
N PRO A 86 -7.22 9.49 12.03
CA PRO A 86 -6.58 10.77 11.67
C PRO A 86 -5.55 11.25 12.71
N ASN A 87 -5.64 10.81 13.96
CA ASN A 87 -4.72 11.17 15.04
C ASN A 87 -3.75 10.02 15.37
N ALA A 88 -3.30 9.27 14.36
CA ALA A 88 -2.33 8.22 14.56
C ALA A 88 -1.02 8.77 15.16
N PRO A 89 -0.44 8.12 16.18
CA PRO A 89 0.84 8.52 16.73
C PRO A 89 1.96 8.37 15.69
N GLU A 90 3.03 9.15 15.85
CA GLU A 90 4.12 9.23 14.87
C GLU A 90 4.73 7.85 14.55
N GLY A 91 4.93 7.01 15.56
CA GLY A 91 5.44 5.66 15.36
C GLY A 91 4.52 4.79 14.50
N ALA A 92 3.19 4.92 14.66
CA ALA A 92 2.24 4.21 13.82
C ALA A 92 2.24 4.74 12.38
N LEU A 93 2.48 6.04 12.16
CA LEU A 93 2.65 6.60 10.81
C LEU A 93 3.88 6.02 10.12
N TYR A 94 5.01 5.92 10.82
CA TYR A 94 6.20 5.25 10.28
C TYR A 94 5.95 3.77 10.02
N GLY A 95 5.30 3.08 10.95
CA GLY A 95 4.91 1.69 10.79
C GLY A 95 4.00 1.49 9.59
N LEU A 96 2.97 2.32 9.45
CA LEU A 96 2.03 2.26 8.34
C LEU A 96 2.74 2.48 6.99
N ALA A 97 3.56 3.51 6.87
CA ALA A 97 4.29 3.82 5.63
C ALA A 97 5.25 2.68 5.24
N LEU A 98 5.99 2.15 6.19
CA LEU A 98 7.00 1.12 5.96
C LEU A 98 6.34 -0.24 5.69
N LEU A 99 5.45 -0.69 6.58
CA LEU A 99 4.85 -2.02 6.50
C LEU A 99 3.89 -2.16 5.32
N SER A 100 3.09 -1.12 4.98
CA SER A 100 2.20 -1.18 3.82
C SER A 100 2.97 -1.30 2.51
N THR A 101 4.08 -0.58 2.38
CA THR A 101 4.94 -0.62 1.19
C THR A 101 5.61 -1.98 1.04
N LEU A 102 6.18 -2.52 2.11
CA LEU A 102 6.84 -3.83 2.09
C LEU A 102 5.84 -4.97 1.90
N ALA A 103 4.67 -4.86 2.54
CA ALA A 103 3.58 -5.83 2.40
C ALA A 103 3.05 -5.95 0.97
N GLY A 104 3.01 -4.84 0.23
CA GLY A 104 2.57 -4.80 -1.17
C GLY A 104 3.41 -5.63 -2.14
N ASN A 105 4.58 -6.10 -1.71
CA ASN A 105 5.43 -6.98 -2.51
C ASN A 105 5.07 -8.47 -2.38
N LEU A 106 4.11 -8.84 -1.51
CA LEU A 106 3.72 -10.23 -1.30
C LEU A 106 3.13 -10.84 -2.57
N PHE A 107 2.15 -10.15 -3.16
CA PHE A 107 1.51 -10.57 -4.40
C PHE A 107 1.83 -9.61 -5.55
N LEU A 108 1.83 -10.14 -6.76
CA LEU A 108 2.08 -9.36 -7.98
C LEU A 108 1.14 -8.14 -8.08
N VAL A 109 -0.14 -8.33 -7.73
CA VAL A 109 -1.18 -7.29 -7.76
C VAL A 109 -1.15 -6.36 -6.54
N GLY A 110 -0.38 -6.66 -5.51
CA GLY A 110 -0.31 -5.88 -4.27
C GLY A 110 0.39 -4.52 -4.44
N SER A 111 1.13 -4.34 -5.53
CA SER A 111 1.80 -3.08 -5.85
C SER A 111 1.76 -2.79 -7.34
N ILE A 112 1.44 -1.54 -7.68
CA ILE A 112 1.47 -1.07 -9.08
C ILE A 112 2.87 -1.20 -9.67
N ALA A 113 3.92 -1.00 -8.88
CA ALA A 113 5.30 -1.18 -9.33
C ALA A 113 5.56 -2.62 -9.83
N ASN A 114 5.02 -3.62 -9.15
CA ASN A 114 5.13 -5.02 -9.55
C ASN A 114 4.42 -5.28 -10.88
N LEU A 115 3.24 -4.67 -11.08
CA LEU A 115 2.50 -4.79 -12.35
C LEU A 115 3.26 -4.14 -13.52
N ILE A 116 3.87 -2.96 -13.29
CA ILE A 116 4.70 -2.29 -14.30
C ILE A 116 5.90 -3.17 -14.67
N VAL A 117 6.56 -3.79 -13.69
CA VAL A 117 7.69 -4.70 -13.94
C VAL A 117 7.23 -5.90 -14.78
N ALA A 118 6.09 -6.50 -14.43
CA ALA A 118 5.54 -7.64 -15.18
C ALA A 118 5.17 -7.27 -16.61
N GLU A 119 4.55 -6.11 -16.82
CA GLU A 119 4.21 -5.59 -18.16
C GLU A 119 5.46 -5.32 -18.99
N ARG A 120 6.48 -4.68 -18.41
CA ARG A 120 7.76 -4.42 -19.07
C ARG A 120 8.51 -5.71 -19.42
N ALA A 121 8.49 -6.70 -18.55
CA ALA A 121 9.05 -8.02 -18.81
C ALA A 121 8.33 -8.68 -19.99
N ALA A 122 7.00 -8.65 -20.00
CA ALA A 122 6.20 -9.21 -21.09
C ALA A 122 6.47 -8.50 -22.43
N ALA A 123 6.59 -7.17 -22.44
CA ALA A 123 6.96 -6.38 -23.61
C ALA A 123 8.36 -6.73 -24.15
N SER A 124 9.25 -7.23 -23.28
CA SER A 124 10.60 -7.70 -23.63
C SER A 124 10.65 -9.19 -23.98
N GLY A 125 9.49 -9.87 -24.11
CA GLY A 125 9.39 -11.30 -24.41
C GLY A 125 9.68 -12.23 -23.23
N VAL A 126 9.82 -11.69 -22.01
CA VAL A 126 10.03 -12.46 -20.80
C VAL A 126 8.68 -12.76 -20.14
N ARG A 127 8.36 -14.04 -19.98
CA ARG A 127 7.15 -14.45 -19.24
C ARG A 127 7.43 -14.37 -17.74
N PHE A 128 6.80 -13.41 -17.09
CA PHE A 128 6.88 -13.22 -15.65
C PHE A 128 5.46 -13.33 -15.07
N GLY A 129 5.15 -14.49 -14.53
CA GLY A 129 3.81 -14.80 -14.01
C GLY A 129 3.68 -14.63 -12.51
N PHE A 130 2.45 -14.81 -12.03
CA PHE A 130 2.12 -14.74 -10.60
C PHE A 130 2.94 -15.71 -9.75
N ALA A 131 3.12 -16.96 -10.22
CA ALA A 131 3.91 -17.98 -9.51
C ALA A 131 5.40 -17.62 -9.44
N ASP A 132 5.95 -17.00 -10.50
CA ASP A 132 7.34 -16.57 -10.52
C ASP A 132 7.56 -15.42 -9.52
N HIS A 133 6.61 -14.49 -9.46
CA HIS A 133 6.63 -13.43 -8.46
C HIS A 133 6.56 -14.01 -7.03
N LEU A 134 5.66 -14.95 -6.73
CA LEU A 134 5.51 -15.51 -5.39
C LEU A 134 6.78 -16.18 -4.87
N ARG A 135 7.54 -16.86 -5.72
CA ARG A 135 8.78 -17.52 -5.31
C ARG A 135 9.80 -16.54 -4.70
N ALA A 136 9.86 -15.32 -5.20
CA ALA A 136 10.73 -14.27 -4.68
C ALA A 136 9.99 -13.34 -3.72
N GLY A 137 8.75 -12.98 -4.04
CA GLY A 137 7.94 -12.03 -3.29
C GLY A 137 7.63 -12.48 -1.86
N VAL A 138 7.25 -13.75 -1.68
CA VAL A 138 6.94 -14.28 -0.34
C VAL A 138 8.14 -14.20 0.61
N PRO A 139 9.31 -14.81 0.32
CA PRO A 139 10.44 -14.75 1.24
C PRO A 139 10.96 -13.33 1.43
N MET A 140 10.97 -12.51 0.36
CA MET A 140 11.42 -11.12 0.44
C MET A 140 10.47 -10.29 1.33
N THR A 141 9.16 -10.43 1.15
CA THR A 141 8.17 -9.69 1.96
C THR A 141 8.25 -10.11 3.42
N LEU A 142 8.31 -11.41 3.71
CA LEU A 142 8.41 -11.88 5.09
C LEU A 142 9.69 -11.36 5.75
N ALA A 143 10.83 -11.47 5.09
CA ALA A 143 12.11 -10.99 5.63
C ALA A 143 12.10 -9.48 5.85
N SER A 144 11.60 -8.70 4.88
CA SER A 144 11.57 -7.23 4.96
C SER A 144 10.56 -6.72 5.99
N VAL A 145 9.38 -7.33 6.09
CA VAL A 145 8.37 -6.97 7.09
C VAL A 145 8.86 -7.29 8.51
N VAL A 146 9.50 -8.44 8.71
CA VAL A 146 10.11 -8.79 10.00
C VAL A 146 11.25 -7.83 10.35
N ALA A 147 12.13 -7.52 9.40
CA ALA A 147 13.21 -6.56 9.62
C ALA A 147 12.68 -5.17 9.97
N ALA A 148 11.63 -4.71 9.27
CA ALA A 148 10.96 -3.44 9.56
C ALA A 148 10.30 -3.42 10.94
N ALA A 149 9.61 -4.51 11.32
CA ALA A 149 8.99 -4.62 12.64
C ALA A 149 10.04 -4.60 13.77
N LEU A 150 11.14 -5.31 13.58
CA LEU A 150 12.28 -5.28 14.53
C LEU A 150 12.88 -3.87 14.62
N TRP A 151 13.07 -3.19 13.50
CA TRP A 151 13.56 -1.81 13.50
C TRP A 151 12.63 -0.85 14.24
N LEU A 152 11.33 -0.93 13.97
CA LEU A 152 10.31 -0.11 14.67
C LEU A 152 10.29 -0.40 16.17
N ARG A 153 10.44 -1.65 16.57
CA ARG A 153 10.47 -2.05 17.98
C ARG A 153 11.75 -1.62 18.69
N LEU A 154 12.89 -1.84 18.08
CA LEU A 154 14.21 -1.47 18.64
C LEU A 154 14.39 0.05 18.73
N GLY A 155 13.80 0.80 17.79
CA GLY A 155 13.76 2.26 17.82
C GLY A 155 12.74 2.84 18.80
N SER A 156 11.99 2.00 19.52
CA SER A 156 10.91 2.41 20.42
C SER A 156 9.80 3.23 19.74
N TRP A 157 9.63 3.05 18.43
CA TRP A 157 8.58 3.71 17.66
C TRP A 157 7.21 3.04 17.85
N MET A 158 7.19 1.71 17.99
CA MET A 158 5.97 0.91 18.21
C MET A 158 6.24 -0.26 19.14
N GLU A 159 5.18 -0.69 19.84
CA GLU A 159 5.18 -1.91 20.63
C GLU A 159 4.56 -3.10 19.87
N TRP A 160 4.73 -4.31 20.44
CA TRP A 160 4.14 -5.53 19.87
C TRP A 160 2.61 -5.59 20.05
#